data_29948ca254aae354ae327fbc1cc64bdf
#
_entry.id   29948ca254aae354ae327fbc1cc64bdf
#
_cell.length_a   1.000
_cell.length_b   1.000
_cell.length_c   1.000
_cell.angle_alpha   90.00
_cell.angle_beta   90.00
_cell.angle_gamma   90.00
#
_symmetry.space_group_name_H-M   'P 1'
#
loop_
_entity.id
_entity.type
_entity.pdbx_description
1 polymer ?
#
loop_
_entity_poly.entity_id
_entity_poly.type
_entity_poly.pdbx_seq_one_letter_code
_entity_poly.pdbx_strand_id
1 'polypeptide(L)'
;FDPEGKRKVGNTNFARQRMVFTPNRHSELAAHFLGITIPAKTSGGEALKVALDTLFQHPNVGPFFGKQMIQRLVTSNPSPAYVARVAAAFADNGAGVRGDLRAVFAAILLDDEARSPAGLTDPRFGRLREPMLRLVQWGRTFGIASAQGSWKIGDLSNPATQLGQSPLRSPSVFNFFRPGYVPPATQMAAAGASAPEFQIVTESSVA
;
A
#
# COMPACT_ATOMS: atom_id res chain seq x y z
N PHE A 1 14.14 10.81 -14.40
CA PHE A 1 14.57 11.46 -15.65
C PHE A 1 14.52 12.96 -15.42
N ASP A 2 15.55 13.70 -15.86
CA ASP A 2 15.50 15.16 -15.81
C ASP A 2 14.59 15.72 -16.93
N PRO A 3 14.19 17.00 -16.85
CA PRO A 3 13.31 17.61 -17.85
C PRO A 3 13.86 17.57 -19.29
N GLU A 4 15.16 17.38 -19.46
CA GLU A 4 15.82 17.28 -20.75
C GLU A 4 15.93 15.82 -21.25
N GLY A 5 15.38 14.85 -20.51
CA GLY A 5 15.41 13.43 -20.85
C GLY A 5 16.78 12.77 -20.69
N LYS A 6 17.73 13.45 -20.10
CA LYS A 6 19.08 12.94 -19.81
C LYS A 6 19.15 12.43 -18.38
N ARG A 7 19.70 11.25 -18.20
CA ARG A 7 19.95 10.69 -16.86
C ARG A 7 21.15 11.42 -16.24
N LYS A 8 20.90 12.30 -15.28
CA LYS A 8 21.97 12.92 -14.47
C LYS A 8 22.36 11.99 -13.33
N VAL A 9 23.50 11.35 -13.45
CA VAL A 9 24.07 10.54 -12.39
C VAL A 9 24.67 11.51 -11.35
N GLY A 10 24.27 11.35 -10.08
CA GLY A 10 24.81 12.15 -8.96
C GLY A 10 24.01 13.41 -8.60
N ASN A 11 23.02 13.83 -9.38
CA ASN A 11 22.12 14.91 -9.00
C ASN A 11 20.73 14.37 -8.62
N THR A 12 20.37 14.43 -7.34
CA THR A 12 19.11 13.93 -6.81
C THR A 12 17.93 14.90 -6.98
N ASN A 13 18.15 16.12 -7.48
CA ASN A 13 17.10 17.12 -7.63
C ASN A 13 16.03 16.70 -8.65
N PHE A 14 16.38 15.92 -9.66
CA PHE A 14 15.41 15.41 -10.63
C PHE A 14 14.33 14.51 -9.99
N ALA A 15 14.64 13.80 -8.91
CA ALA A 15 13.69 12.93 -8.21
C ALA A 15 12.53 13.70 -7.56
N ARG A 16 12.66 15.01 -7.39
CA ARG A 16 11.64 15.90 -6.81
C ARG A 16 10.88 16.69 -7.87
N GLN A 17 11.24 16.53 -9.15
CA GLN A 17 10.55 17.21 -10.24
C GLN A 17 9.37 16.38 -10.73
N ARG A 18 8.40 17.05 -11.32
CA ARG A 18 7.26 16.38 -11.95
C ARG A 18 7.74 15.57 -13.15
N MET A 19 7.08 14.44 -13.40
CA MET A 19 7.31 13.66 -14.62
C MET A 19 6.98 14.50 -15.83
N VAL A 20 7.86 14.42 -16.85
CA VAL A 20 7.69 15.12 -18.11
C VAL A 20 7.24 14.11 -19.17
N PHE A 21 6.21 14.46 -19.89
CA PHE A 21 5.72 13.68 -21.01
C PHE A 21 6.67 13.80 -22.20
N THR A 22 6.99 12.66 -22.83
CA THR A 22 7.86 12.59 -24.01
C THR A 22 7.03 12.17 -25.21
N PRO A 23 6.61 13.10 -26.10
CA PRO A 23 5.64 12.82 -27.17
C PRO A 23 6.06 11.69 -28.12
N ASN A 24 7.32 11.66 -28.53
CA ASN A 24 7.84 10.65 -29.45
C ASN A 24 7.97 9.23 -28.87
N ARG A 25 7.61 9.03 -27.60
CA ARG A 25 7.56 7.73 -26.94
C ARG A 25 6.12 7.32 -26.57
N HIS A 26 5.14 8.09 -26.95
CA HIS A 26 3.73 7.79 -26.75
C HIS A 26 3.17 7.10 -27.99
N SER A 27 2.35 6.05 -27.76
CA SER A 27 1.65 5.37 -28.85
C SER A 27 0.55 6.28 -29.42
N GLU A 28 0.47 6.37 -30.73
CA GLU A 28 -0.62 7.05 -31.43
C GLU A 28 -1.80 6.13 -31.79
N LEU A 29 -1.73 4.85 -31.42
CA LEU A 29 -2.79 3.89 -31.68
C LEU A 29 -3.92 4.04 -30.66
N ALA A 30 -5.13 3.60 -31.04
CA ALA A 30 -6.23 3.49 -30.08
C ALA A 30 -5.90 2.44 -29.00
N ALA A 31 -6.31 2.71 -27.76
CA ALA A 31 -6.17 1.78 -26.65
C ALA A 31 -7.55 1.39 -26.10
N HIS A 32 -7.71 0.10 -25.76
CA HIS A 32 -8.96 -0.44 -25.23
C HIS A 32 -8.69 -1.12 -23.89
N PHE A 33 -9.40 -0.74 -22.84
CA PHE A 33 -9.31 -1.39 -21.52
C PHE A 33 -10.56 -1.09 -20.68
N LEU A 34 -10.95 -2.01 -19.81
CA LEU A 34 -12.08 -1.86 -18.88
C LEU A 34 -13.36 -1.33 -19.53
N GLY A 35 -13.63 -1.72 -20.78
CA GLY A 35 -14.84 -1.33 -21.50
C GLY A 35 -14.82 0.06 -22.11
N ILE A 36 -13.73 0.81 -22.00
CA ILE A 36 -13.57 2.11 -22.67
C ILE A 36 -12.57 2.05 -23.82
N THR A 37 -12.67 3.04 -24.71
CA THR A 37 -11.74 3.25 -25.81
C THR A 37 -11.11 4.65 -25.68
N ILE A 38 -9.80 4.71 -25.66
CA ILE A 38 -9.04 5.95 -25.89
C ILE A 38 -8.78 6.03 -27.39
N PRO A 39 -9.27 7.06 -28.10
CA PRO A 39 -9.09 7.17 -29.54
C PRO A 39 -7.62 7.27 -29.95
N ALA A 40 -7.33 6.84 -31.18
CA ALA A 40 -6.02 7.05 -31.79
C ALA A 40 -5.65 8.55 -31.81
N LYS A 41 -4.37 8.86 -31.69
CA LYS A 41 -3.81 10.22 -31.66
C LYS A 41 -4.27 11.09 -30.47
N THR A 42 -4.89 10.51 -29.44
CA THR A 42 -5.14 11.22 -28.18
C THR A 42 -3.82 11.65 -27.56
N SER A 43 -3.71 12.89 -27.08
CA SER A 43 -2.50 13.35 -26.40
C SER A 43 -2.17 12.51 -25.17
N GLY A 44 -0.89 12.32 -24.85
CA GLY A 44 -0.49 11.48 -23.71
C GLY A 44 -1.02 11.97 -22.37
N GLY A 45 -1.17 13.29 -22.20
CA GLY A 45 -1.78 13.86 -20.98
C GLY A 45 -3.27 13.50 -20.86
N GLU A 46 -4.02 13.62 -21.94
CA GLU A 46 -5.44 13.28 -21.98
C GLU A 46 -5.64 11.77 -21.86
N ALA A 47 -4.84 10.97 -22.58
CA ALA A 47 -4.90 9.51 -22.47
C ALA A 47 -4.64 9.02 -21.03
N LEU A 48 -3.65 9.60 -20.35
CA LEU A 48 -3.38 9.29 -18.94
C LEU A 48 -4.53 9.70 -18.03
N LYS A 49 -5.11 10.88 -18.26
CA LYS A 49 -6.26 11.37 -17.49
C LYS A 49 -7.45 10.41 -17.62
N VAL A 50 -7.81 10.05 -18.84
CA VAL A 50 -8.90 9.10 -19.11
C VAL A 50 -8.63 7.74 -18.44
N ALA A 51 -7.40 7.25 -18.52
CA ALA A 51 -7.02 5.99 -17.89
C ALA A 51 -7.16 6.04 -16.37
N LEU A 52 -6.65 7.09 -15.74
CA LEU A 52 -6.74 7.26 -14.28
C LEU A 52 -8.19 7.45 -13.81
N ASP A 53 -8.97 8.25 -14.52
CA ASP A 53 -10.39 8.46 -14.20
C ASP A 53 -11.17 7.14 -14.30
N THR A 54 -10.92 6.35 -15.34
CA THR A 54 -11.57 5.04 -15.53
C THR A 54 -11.23 4.08 -14.38
N LEU A 55 -9.95 4.00 -14.02
CA LEU A 55 -9.51 3.18 -12.89
C LEU A 55 -10.12 3.68 -11.59
N PHE A 56 -10.10 4.98 -11.34
CA PHE A 56 -10.65 5.56 -10.11
C PHE A 56 -12.16 5.32 -9.96
N GLN A 57 -12.91 5.36 -11.07
CA GLN A 57 -14.35 5.10 -11.07
C GLN A 57 -14.71 3.60 -11.00
N HIS A 58 -13.75 2.71 -11.17
CA HIS A 58 -14.03 1.27 -11.15
C HIS A 58 -14.63 0.84 -9.80
N PRO A 59 -15.74 0.08 -9.77
CA PRO A 59 -16.47 -0.24 -8.55
C PRO A 59 -15.65 -1.00 -7.51
N ASN A 60 -14.65 -1.77 -7.93
CA ASN A 60 -13.80 -2.53 -7.03
C ASN A 60 -12.68 -1.71 -6.35
N VAL A 61 -12.47 -0.45 -6.71
CA VAL A 61 -11.37 0.35 -6.10
C VAL A 61 -11.63 0.61 -4.63
N GLY A 62 -12.85 1.00 -4.26
CA GLY A 62 -13.22 1.25 -2.86
C GLY A 62 -13.02 0.00 -1.97
N PRO A 63 -13.63 -1.15 -2.29
CA PRO A 63 -13.43 -2.39 -1.53
C PRO A 63 -11.98 -2.86 -1.48
N PHE A 64 -11.26 -2.81 -2.60
CA PHE A 64 -9.86 -3.21 -2.69
C PHE A 64 -8.97 -2.33 -1.82
N PHE A 65 -9.06 -1.01 -1.99
CA PHE A 65 -8.29 -0.04 -1.21
C PHE A 65 -8.62 -0.14 0.28
N GLY A 66 -9.92 -0.18 0.62
CA GLY A 66 -10.38 -0.30 1.99
C GLY A 66 -9.84 -1.55 2.68
N LYS A 67 -9.96 -2.72 2.05
CA LYS A 67 -9.42 -3.98 2.59
C LYS A 67 -7.91 -3.90 2.81
N GLN A 68 -7.15 -3.40 1.82
CA GLN A 68 -5.70 -3.25 1.95
C GLN A 68 -5.32 -2.34 3.12
N MET A 69 -6.02 -1.22 3.29
CA MET A 69 -5.75 -0.27 4.38
C MET A 69 -6.14 -0.82 5.74
N ILE A 70 -7.27 -1.54 5.86
CA ILE A 70 -7.64 -2.23 7.10
C ILE A 70 -6.57 -3.24 7.49
N GLN A 71 -6.09 -4.04 6.53
CA GLN A 71 -5.03 -5.03 6.78
C GLN A 71 -3.72 -4.38 7.23
N ARG A 72 -3.42 -3.17 6.78
CA ARG A 72 -2.21 -2.43 7.19
C ARG A 72 -2.34 -1.75 8.54
N LEU A 73 -3.54 -1.31 8.90
CA LEU A 73 -3.75 -0.42 10.06
C LEU A 73 -4.40 -1.12 11.25
N VAL A 74 -5.24 -2.14 11.03
CA VAL A 74 -6.11 -2.72 12.07
C VAL A 74 -5.94 -4.23 12.19
N THR A 75 -6.42 -5.02 11.22
CA THR A 75 -6.47 -6.48 11.31
C THR A 75 -6.22 -7.15 9.96
N SER A 76 -5.54 -8.31 9.98
CA SER A 76 -5.29 -9.11 8.78
C SER A 76 -6.57 -9.73 8.18
N ASN A 77 -7.61 -9.90 8.98
CA ASN A 77 -8.85 -10.59 8.60
C ASN A 77 -10.08 -9.72 8.87
N PRO A 78 -10.27 -8.59 8.15
CA PRO A 78 -11.47 -7.77 8.31
C PRO A 78 -12.70 -8.54 7.86
N SER A 79 -13.84 -8.33 8.54
CA SER A 79 -15.10 -8.87 8.08
C SER A 79 -15.53 -8.25 6.74
N PRO A 80 -16.32 -8.97 5.91
CA PRO A 80 -16.90 -8.39 4.71
C PRO A 80 -17.74 -7.14 4.99
N ALA A 81 -18.42 -7.09 6.13
CA ALA A 81 -19.23 -5.95 6.54
C ALA A 81 -18.37 -4.71 6.84
N TYR A 82 -17.24 -4.88 7.52
CA TYR A 82 -16.28 -3.81 7.74
C TYR A 82 -15.73 -3.25 6.43
N VAL A 83 -15.29 -4.13 5.53
CA VAL A 83 -14.82 -3.71 4.19
C VAL A 83 -15.92 -2.95 3.44
N ALA A 84 -17.19 -3.39 3.52
CA ALA A 84 -18.30 -2.72 2.86
C ALA A 84 -18.54 -1.30 3.40
N ARG A 85 -18.47 -1.09 4.73
CA ARG A 85 -18.61 0.24 5.34
C ARG A 85 -17.51 1.20 4.88
N VAL A 86 -16.27 0.72 4.85
CA VAL A 86 -15.13 1.52 4.37
C VAL A 86 -15.24 1.80 2.87
N ALA A 87 -15.71 0.84 2.07
CA ALA A 87 -15.97 1.02 0.64
C ALA A 87 -17.09 2.05 0.38
N ALA A 88 -18.13 2.08 1.22
CA ALA A 88 -19.18 3.09 1.15
C ALA A 88 -18.62 4.50 1.42
N ALA A 89 -17.76 4.67 2.45
CA ALA A 89 -17.08 5.95 2.72
C ALA A 89 -16.13 6.37 1.59
N PHE A 90 -15.53 5.40 0.88
CA PHE A 90 -14.76 5.69 -0.33
C PHE A 90 -15.64 6.15 -1.49
N ALA A 91 -16.80 5.54 -1.65
CA ALA A 91 -17.74 5.89 -2.73
C ALA A 91 -18.36 7.28 -2.54
N ASP A 92 -18.66 7.63 -1.29
CA ASP A 92 -19.22 8.93 -0.90
C ASP A 92 -18.83 9.25 0.55
N ASN A 93 -18.22 10.40 0.77
CA ASN A 93 -17.86 10.89 2.10
C ASN A 93 -19.02 11.50 2.90
N GLY A 94 -20.26 11.41 2.42
CA GLY A 94 -21.45 12.04 2.96
C GLY A 94 -21.73 13.45 2.39
N ALA A 95 -20.85 13.93 1.50
CA ALA A 95 -21.01 15.20 0.78
C ALA A 95 -20.92 15.03 -0.75
N GLY A 96 -21.12 13.81 -1.26
CA GLY A 96 -21.06 13.50 -2.69
C GLY A 96 -19.63 13.40 -3.25
N VAL A 97 -18.59 13.30 -2.41
CA VAL A 97 -17.20 13.25 -2.87
C VAL A 97 -16.67 11.82 -2.76
N ARG A 98 -16.31 11.24 -3.92
CA ARG A 98 -15.66 9.95 -4.00
C ARG A 98 -14.16 10.07 -3.73
N GLY A 99 -13.60 9.10 -2.99
CA GLY A 99 -12.16 8.99 -2.76
C GLY A 99 -11.60 10.00 -1.76
N ASP A 100 -12.44 10.58 -0.91
CA ASP A 100 -11.99 11.38 0.22
C ASP A 100 -11.26 10.47 1.23
N LEU A 101 -9.93 10.49 1.19
CA LEU A 101 -9.12 9.65 2.05
C LEU A 101 -9.28 9.97 3.54
N ARG A 102 -9.64 11.21 3.90
CA ARG A 102 -9.91 11.55 5.29
C ARG A 102 -11.13 10.79 5.81
N ALA A 103 -12.21 10.77 5.03
CA ALA A 103 -13.42 10.00 5.37
C ALA A 103 -13.12 8.50 5.41
N VAL A 104 -12.35 8.00 4.45
CA VAL A 104 -11.94 6.58 4.40
C VAL A 104 -11.12 6.17 5.61
N PHE A 105 -10.09 6.95 5.99
CA PHE A 105 -9.29 6.63 7.18
C PHE A 105 -10.09 6.79 8.48
N ALA A 106 -11.00 7.74 8.55
CA ALA A 106 -11.92 7.85 9.68
C ALA A 106 -12.82 6.60 9.77
N ALA A 107 -13.40 6.15 8.66
CA ALA A 107 -14.20 4.93 8.60
C ALA A 107 -13.39 3.67 8.98
N ILE A 108 -12.09 3.62 8.68
CA ILE A 108 -11.21 2.52 9.11
C ILE A 108 -10.95 2.58 10.61
N LEU A 109 -10.49 3.72 11.12
CA LEU A 109 -9.95 3.78 12.48
C LEU A 109 -11.02 3.95 13.56
N LEU A 110 -12.21 4.42 13.20
CA LEU A 110 -13.31 4.67 14.12
C LEU A 110 -14.42 3.60 14.02
N ASP A 111 -14.27 2.61 13.14
CA ASP A 111 -15.22 1.50 13.02
C ASP A 111 -15.31 0.70 14.30
N ASP A 112 -16.52 0.24 14.62
CA ASP A 112 -16.76 -0.56 15.83
C ASP A 112 -15.93 -1.86 15.84
N GLU A 113 -15.73 -2.50 14.68
CA GLU A 113 -14.91 -3.69 14.56
C GLU A 113 -13.43 -3.40 14.89
N ALA A 114 -12.92 -2.20 14.55
CA ALA A 114 -11.57 -1.78 14.90
C ALA A 114 -11.37 -1.46 16.37
N ARG A 115 -12.43 -1.05 17.07
CA ARG A 115 -12.35 -0.47 18.43
C ARG A 115 -12.99 -1.32 19.51
N SER A 116 -13.82 -2.28 19.14
CA SER A 116 -14.52 -3.14 20.07
C SER A 116 -13.57 -4.01 20.90
N PRO A 117 -13.80 -4.16 22.22
CA PRO A 117 -13.08 -5.12 23.04
C PRO A 117 -13.23 -6.57 22.56
N ALA A 118 -14.27 -6.89 21.77
CA ALA A 118 -14.48 -8.22 21.21
C ALA A 118 -13.30 -8.71 20.37
N GLY A 119 -12.54 -7.79 19.74
CA GLY A 119 -11.31 -8.13 19.02
C GLY A 119 -10.23 -8.77 19.91
N LEU A 120 -10.23 -8.52 21.22
CA LEU A 120 -9.26 -9.12 22.14
C LEU A 120 -9.47 -10.63 22.35
N THR A 121 -10.67 -11.12 22.08
CA THR A 121 -11.06 -12.54 22.25
C THR A 121 -11.25 -13.28 20.92
N ASP A 122 -11.26 -12.57 19.80
CA ASP A 122 -11.31 -13.20 18.47
C ASP A 122 -9.90 -13.63 18.02
N PRO A 123 -9.65 -14.96 17.86
CA PRO A 123 -8.33 -15.46 17.48
C PRO A 123 -7.91 -15.05 16.07
N ARG A 124 -8.81 -14.52 15.26
CA ARG A 124 -8.51 -14.02 13.91
C ARG A 124 -8.32 -12.52 13.84
N PHE A 125 -8.59 -11.78 14.92
CA PHE A 125 -8.43 -10.34 14.96
C PHE A 125 -6.97 -9.95 15.25
N GLY A 126 -6.54 -8.84 14.67
CA GLY A 126 -5.20 -8.31 14.82
C GLY A 126 -4.29 -8.61 13.63
N ARG A 127 -3.05 -8.19 13.74
CA ARG A 127 -2.01 -8.41 12.74
C ARG A 127 -0.63 -8.46 13.37
N LEU A 128 0.28 -9.15 12.73
CA LEU A 128 1.69 -9.06 13.10
C LEU A 128 2.25 -7.72 12.62
N ARG A 129 3.01 -7.05 13.49
CA ARG A 129 3.68 -5.81 13.10
C ARG A 129 4.92 -6.12 12.26
N GLU A 130 5.02 -5.48 11.12
CA GLU A 130 6.14 -5.62 10.19
C GLU A 130 7.49 -5.31 10.88
N PRO A 131 8.59 -6.02 10.53
CA PRO A 131 9.90 -5.78 11.14
C PRO A 131 10.36 -4.32 11.07
N MET A 132 10.16 -3.66 9.92
CA MET A 132 10.47 -2.24 9.75
C MET A 132 9.66 -1.34 10.69
N LEU A 133 8.37 -1.63 10.89
CA LEU A 133 7.53 -0.86 11.81
C LEU A 133 7.92 -1.08 13.28
N ARG A 134 8.38 -2.29 13.63
CA ARG A 134 8.92 -2.58 14.96
C ARG A 134 10.19 -1.78 15.22
N LEU A 135 11.13 -1.76 14.26
CA LEU A 135 12.35 -0.97 14.34
C LEU A 135 12.05 0.53 14.53
N VAL A 136 11.14 1.08 13.70
CA VAL A 136 10.76 2.50 13.81
C VAL A 136 10.11 2.80 15.14
N GLN A 137 9.23 1.92 15.64
CA GLN A 137 8.61 2.09 16.94
C GLN A 137 9.66 2.06 18.07
N TRP A 138 10.58 1.10 18.04
CA TRP A 138 11.67 1.01 18.99
C TRP A 138 12.50 2.30 18.97
N GLY A 139 12.91 2.76 17.80
CA GLY A 139 13.65 4.00 17.65
C GLY A 139 12.94 5.21 18.24
N ARG A 140 11.62 5.33 18.02
CA ARG A 140 10.81 6.42 18.59
C ARG A 140 10.67 6.31 20.10
N THR A 141 10.46 5.08 20.61
CA THR A 141 10.32 4.84 22.06
C THR A 141 11.59 5.24 22.84
N PHE A 142 12.75 4.97 22.28
CA PHE A 142 14.04 5.29 22.91
C PHE A 142 14.65 6.62 22.44
N GLY A 143 13.91 7.44 21.72
CA GLY A 143 14.36 8.77 21.31
C GLY A 143 15.59 8.77 20.41
N ILE A 144 15.74 7.75 19.55
CA ILE A 144 16.87 7.69 18.62
C ILE A 144 16.88 8.93 17.73
N ALA A 145 18.02 9.61 17.68
CA ALA A 145 18.24 10.77 16.86
C ALA A 145 19.46 10.57 15.96
N SER A 146 19.41 11.13 14.76
CA SER A 146 20.60 11.22 13.90
C SER A 146 21.37 12.49 14.22
N ALA A 147 22.61 12.38 14.68
CA ALA A 147 23.45 13.52 15.00
C ALA A 147 23.65 14.47 13.80
N GLN A 148 23.59 13.94 12.58
CA GLN A 148 23.74 14.71 11.33
C GLN A 148 22.41 14.93 10.60
N GLY A 149 21.27 14.49 11.15
CA GLY A 149 19.96 14.56 10.50
C GLY A 149 19.82 13.72 9.23
N SER A 150 20.78 12.84 8.94
CA SER A 150 20.84 12.13 7.65
C SER A 150 20.09 10.80 7.59
N TRP A 151 19.80 10.15 8.72
CA TRP A 151 19.06 8.88 8.82
C TRP A 151 19.49 7.80 7.79
N LYS A 152 20.78 7.68 7.54
CA LYS A 152 21.35 6.69 6.61
C LYS A 152 21.39 5.31 7.28
N ILE A 153 20.29 4.59 7.20
CA ILE A 153 20.17 3.25 7.79
C ILE A 153 20.69 2.17 6.83
N GLY A 154 20.70 2.45 5.52
CA GLY A 154 21.09 1.48 4.50
C GLY A 154 19.96 0.53 4.08
N ASP A 155 20.34 -0.56 3.43
CA ASP A 155 19.43 -1.59 2.97
C ASP A 155 19.28 -2.67 4.05
N LEU A 156 18.06 -2.88 4.53
CA LEU A 156 17.72 -3.86 5.55
C LEU A 156 16.91 -5.04 4.97
N SER A 157 16.88 -5.20 3.65
CA SER A 157 16.01 -6.17 2.99
C SER A 157 16.55 -7.61 2.94
N ASN A 158 17.78 -7.85 3.39
CA ASN A 158 18.31 -9.21 3.45
C ASN A 158 17.61 -10.03 4.55
N PRO A 159 16.86 -11.10 4.19
CA PRO A 159 16.10 -11.88 5.17
C PRO A 159 16.98 -12.80 6.03
N ALA A 160 18.21 -13.09 5.61
CA ALA A 160 19.10 -13.99 6.35
C ALA A 160 19.85 -13.29 7.49
N THR A 161 20.10 -11.97 7.37
CA THR A 161 20.98 -11.25 8.29
C THR A 161 20.41 -9.93 8.80
N GLN A 162 19.23 -9.53 8.30
CA GLN A 162 18.61 -8.24 8.59
C GLN A 162 17.10 -8.39 8.74
N LEU A 163 16.34 -7.30 8.54
CA LEU A 163 14.89 -7.28 8.77
C LEU A 163 14.06 -7.99 7.69
N GLY A 164 14.66 -8.39 6.56
CA GLY A 164 13.90 -8.90 5.40
C GLY A 164 13.02 -7.84 4.74
N GLN A 165 13.13 -6.58 5.15
CA GLN A 165 12.31 -5.48 4.69
C GLN A 165 13.08 -4.16 4.73
N SER A 166 12.96 -3.36 3.68
CA SER A 166 13.54 -2.01 3.62
C SER A 166 12.68 -1.09 2.77
N PRO A 167 12.51 0.20 3.14
CA PRO A 167 11.71 1.13 2.35
C PRO A 167 12.17 1.20 0.90
N LEU A 168 11.21 1.22 -0.04
CA LEU A 168 11.42 1.32 -1.48
C LEU A 168 12.24 0.17 -2.12
N ARG A 169 12.37 -0.98 -1.42
CA ARG A 169 13.14 -2.14 -1.87
C ARG A 169 12.30 -3.41 -2.01
N SER A 170 10.98 -3.27 -2.13
CA SER A 170 10.12 -4.43 -2.34
C SER A 170 10.50 -5.19 -3.61
N PRO A 171 10.52 -6.54 -3.57
CA PRO A 171 10.93 -7.36 -4.70
C PRO A 171 9.91 -7.38 -5.85
N SER A 172 8.68 -6.94 -5.59
CA SER A 172 7.60 -6.91 -6.57
C SER A 172 6.54 -5.86 -6.24
N VAL A 173 5.57 -5.70 -7.14
CA VAL A 173 4.38 -4.86 -6.96
C VAL A 173 3.49 -5.34 -5.80
N PHE A 174 3.67 -6.56 -5.33
CA PHE A 174 2.96 -7.12 -4.18
C PHE A 174 3.62 -6.78 -2.84
N ASN A 175 4.60 -5.88 -2.82
CA ASN A 175 5.38 -5.54 -1.65
C ASN A 175 6.29 -6.72 -1.21
N PHE A 176 6.63 -6.82 0.07
CA PHE A 176 7.45 -7.90 0.63
C PHE A 176 6.65 -9.15 0.93
N PHE A 177 5.34 -9.05 1.03
CA PHE A 177 4.44 -10.16 1.34
C PHE A 177 3.07 -9.96 0.65
N ARG A 178 2.41 -11.07 0.35
CA ARG A 178 1.11 -11.07 -0.33
C ARG A 178 -0.01 -10.80 0.66
N PRO A 179 -1.01 -9.97 0.33
CA PRO A 179 -2.13 -9.64 1.23
C PRO A 179 -2.96 -10.84 1.70
N GLY A 180 -2.99 -11.91 0.92
CA GLY A 180 -3.70 -13.14 1.23
C GLY A 180 -2.80 -14.30 1.67
N TYR A 181 -1.57 -14.03 2.11
CA TYR A 181 -0.68 -15.11 2.56
C TYR A 181 -1.24 -15.80 3.80
N VAL A 182 -1.23 -17.13 3.76
CA VAL A 182 -1.62 -18.02 4.87
C VAL A 182 -0.40 -18.88 5.21
N PRO A 183 0.13 -18.82 6.44
CA PRO A 183 1.27 -19.63 6.84
C PRO A 183 0.92 -21.12 6.78
N PRO A 184 1.63 -21.94 5.96
CA PRO A 184 1.31 -23.36 5.83
C PRO A 184 1.53 -24.12 7.14
N ALA A 185 0.76 -25.20 7.35
CA ALA A 185 0.85 -26.08 8.51
C ALA A 185 0.68 -25.38 9.88
N THR A 186 -0.11 -24.32 9.92
CA THR A 186 -0.42 -23.57 11.16
C THR A 186 -1.90 -23.66 11.53
N GLN A 187 -2.25 -23.31 12.76
CA GLN A 187 -3.64 -23.13 13.17
C GLN A 187 -4.35 -22.04 12.36
N MET A 188 -3.62 -21.02 11.90
CA MET A 188 -4.16 -20.00 11.02
C MET A 188 -4.61 -20.58 9.68
N ALA A 189 -3.83 -21.52 9.11
CA ALA A 189 -4.22 -22.24 7.90
C ALA A 189 -5.48 -23.09 8.13
N ALA A 190 -5.57 -23.78 9.25
CA ALA A 190 -6.75 -24.56 9.61
C ALA A 190 -8.00 -23.69 9.79
N ALA A 191 -7.83 -22.46 10.27
CA ALA A 191 -8.90 -21.48 10.45
C ALA A 191 -9.22 -20.66 9.17
N GLY A 192 -8.49 -20.88 8.06
CA GLY A 192 -8.62 -20.08 6.83
C GLY A 192 -8.27 -18.60 7.03
N ALA A 193 -7.45 -18.28 8.03
CA ALA A 193 -7.07 -16.91 8.37
C ALA A 193 -5.79 -16.49 7.63
N SER A 194 -5.81 -15.33 7.00
CA SER A 194 -4.62 -14.73 6.40
C SER A 194 -3.72 -14.08 7.45
N ALA A 195 -2.41 -14.17 7.23
CA ALA A 195 -1.40 -13.56 8.07
C ALA A 195 -0.23 -13.07 7.20
N PRO A 196 -0.45 -11.97 6.44
CA PRO A 196 0.45 -11.52 5.38
C PRO A 196 1.89 -11.33 5.87
N GLU A 197 2.08 -10.69 7.01
CA GLU A 197 3.38 -10.33 7.55
C GLU A 197 4.23 -11.54 7.96
N PHE A 198 3.61 -12.71 8.19
CA PHE A 198 4.35 -13.94 8.48
C PHE A 198 5.20 -14.43 7.30
N GLN A 199 4.92 -13.96 6.10
CA GLN A 199 5.74 -14.33 4.92
C GLN A 199 7.17 -13.80 5.00
N ILE A 200 7.42 -12.75 5.76
CA ILE A 200 8.75 -12.13 5.93
C ILE A 200 9.32 -12.33 7.34
N VAL A 201 8.66 -13.11 8.18
CA VAL A 201 9.19 -13.43 9.50
C VAL A 201 10.16 -14.60 9.38
N THR A 202 11.39 -14.34 9.80
CA THR A 202 12.49 -15.31 9.86
C THR A 202 13.10 -15.26 11.25
N GLU A 203 13.98 -16.21 11.58
CA GLU A 203 14.72 -16.19 12.85
C GLU A 203 15.44 -14.85 13.06
N SER A 204 16.08 -14.33 12.01
CA SER A 204 16.79 -13.04 12.04
C SER A 204 15.88 -11.85 12.28
N SER A 205 14.59 -11.94 11.98
CA SER A 205 13.64 -10.82 12.13
C SER A 205 12.86 -10.86 13.44
N VAL A 206 12.97 -11.93 14.24
CA VAL A 206 12.31 -12.09 15.55
C VAL A 206 13.29 -12.06 16.72
N ALA A 207 14.57 -12.27 16.45
CA ALA A 207 15.64 -12.05 17.42
C ALA A 207 15.91 -10.56 17.60
#